data_7334829de1d91065fcb438b52a3cb1b3
#
_entry.id   7334829de1d91065fcb438b52a3cb1b3
#
_cell.length_a   1.000
_cell.length_b   1.000
_cell.length_c   1.000
_cell.angle_alpha   90.00
_cell.angle_beta   90.00
_cell.angle_gamma   90.00
#
_symmetry.space_group_name_H-M   'P 1'
#
loop_
_entity.id
_entity.type
_entity.pdbx_description
1 polymer ?
#
loop_
_entity_poly.entity_id
_entity_poly.type
_entity_poly.pdbx_seq_one_letter_code
_entity_poly.pdbx_strand_id
1 'polypeptide(L)'
;MITVFDKIREKNRIITRLVRFQNSTLYPIIFAVICVISGVSGKAIYLPCIWLLTLAVVFSILFSDDLKVILVPSIMMYYSIGFDSEKILAGFDKASLPHFFSALAIMLLTLAWRIAVSGVLKDFFKKRGVFFWGIVALDAVFILNGAFSSQWKPINLLFGFLAAAVLTVFYGIAVLLLENSKNLASFACKSLVCAGATVSAQTIIIVIRFIKSGDIVIDGWPTIGRWFLDLAWGPPTVTAAIIALAIPAALYLARNCRFPVLSCSLSLFFLIMTVIIDTRSAFICGGLFFLIGIIICCFKNKNKVANRVFAISVFALAAITITVFIIKTGNTKDILKHIFSELRIAFLLSDDASFADIFGARAKIWAEGLQNFLSAPVFGAGFAAGMFNEQTSSHFMYHNVIVELLASTGVVGVLAFTVHLKQIIVVAFHKFSLDRLIILFVPLVILGMSMLDNFFFYPNFAMIYALFIAIAEIMFKSTHNESVGSAESVGSAESVSTDGQTRA
;
A
#
# COMPACT_ATOMS: atom_id res chain seq x y z
N MET A 1 7.31 23.61 23.24
CA MET A 1 6.24 24.58 23.62
C MET A 1 4.97 23.76 23.83
N ILE A 2 4.46 23.71 25.07
CA ILE A 2 3.19 23.02 25.37
C ILE A 2 2.08 23.82 24.70
N THR A 3 1.37 23.21 23.76
CA THR A 3 0.24 23.85 23.07
C THR A 3 -0.94 24.06 24.04
N VAL A 4 -1.90 24.91 23.68
CA VAL A 4 -3.13 25.07 24.47
C VAL A 4 -3.86 23.72 24.59
N PHE A 5 -3.82 22.89 23.54
CA PHE A 5 -4.46 21.58 23.53
C PHE A 5 -3.77 20.57 24.47
N ASP A 6 -2.44 20.65 24.64
CA ASP A 6 -1.73 19.82 25.62
C ASP A 6 -2.19 20.14 27.05
N LYS A 7 -2.35 21.43 27.37
CA LYS A 7 -2.89 21.86 28.69
C LYS A 7 -4.33 21.40 28.90
N ILE A 8 -5.18 21.45 27.86
CA ILE A 8 -6.56 20.96 27.93
C ILE A 8 -6.56 19.44 28.14
N ARG A 9 -5.71 18.70 27.43
CA ARG A 9 -5.57 17.24 27.60
C ARG A 9 -5.16 16.86 29.00
N GLU A 10 -4.14 17.51 29.55
CA GLU A 10 -3.65 17.21 30.92
C GLU A 10 -4.71 17.43 31.99
N LYS A 11 -5.55 18.46 31.81
CA LYS A 11 -6.65 18.77 32.74
C LYS A 11 -7.89 17.89 32.56
N ASN A 12 -8.07 17.26 31.37
CA ASN A 12 -9.28 16.51 31.06
C ASN A 12 -9.03 15.00 31.02
N ARG A 13 -9.52 14.27 32.04
CA ARG A 13 -9.37 12.80 32.13
C ARG A 13 -9.98 12.03 30.95
N ILE A 14 -11.06 12.55 30.35
CA ILE A 14 -11.73 11.89 29.21
C ILE A 14 -10.81 11.96 27.98
N ILE A 15 -10.28 13.15 27.67
CA ILE A 15 -9.34 13.35 26.55
C ILE A 15 -8.11 12.46 26.73
N THR A 16 -7.53 12.41 27.93
CA THR A 16 -6.38 11.55 28.22
C THR A 16 -6.69 10.07 28.00
N ARG A 17 -7.89 9.59 28.37
CA ARG A 17 -8.33 8.21 28.12
C ARG A 17 -8.51 7.93 26.63
N LEU A 18 -9.09 8.85 25.86
CA LEU A 18 -9.25 8.73 24.41
C LEU A 18 -7.90 8.66 23.69
N VAL A 19 -6.93 9.50 24.06
CA VAL A 19 -5.57 9.45 23.49
C VAL A 19 -4.88 8.12 23.82
N ARG A 20 -5.05 7.58 25.04
CA ARG A 20 -4.55 6.24 25.37
C ARG A 20 -5.22 5.15 24.56
N PHE A 21 -6.53 5.25 24.35
CA PHE A 21 -7.29 4.31 23.51
C PHE A 21 -6.79 4.32 22.07
N GLN A 22 -6.51 5.48 21.48
CA GLN A 22 -5.97 5.59 20.12
C GLN A 22 -4.63 4.86 19.93
N ASN A 23 -3.82 4.75 20.96
CA ASN A 23 -2.56 4.01 20.95
C ASN A 23 -2.74 2.51 21.25
N SER A 24 -3.95 2.04 21.52
CA SER A 24 -4.25 0.63 21.80
C SER A 24 -4.42 -0.20 20.54
N THR A 25 -4.29 -1.52 20.66
CA THR A 25 -4.58 -2.46 19.58
C THR A 25 -6.08 -2.51 19.22
N LEU A 26 -6.97 -2.11 20.12
CA LEU A 26 -8.42 -2.07 19.88
C LEU A 26 -8.81 -0.95 18.91
N TYR A 27 -8.04 0.13 18.86
CA TYR A 27 -8.36 1.28 18.02
C TYR A 27 -8.50 0.91 16.52
N PRO A 28 -7.51 0.29 15.84
CA PRO A 28 -7.68 -0.12 14.46
C PRO A 28 -8.78 -1.18 14.27
N ILE A 29 -9.01 -2.07 15.24
CA ILE A 29 -10.04 -3.10 15.15
C ILE A 29 -11.44 -2.48 15.17
N ILE A 30 -11.70 -1.51 16.05
CA ILE A 30 -13.00 -0.82 16.12
C ILE A 30 -13.29 -0.09 14.81
N PHE A 31 -12.28 0.61 14.23
CA PHE A 31 -12.47 1.27 12.94
C PHE A 31 -12.69 0.25 11.82
N ALA A 32 -12.04 -0.90 11.84
CA ALA A 32 -12.29 -1.98 10.89
C ALA A 32 -13.75 -2.44 10.94
N VAL A 33 -14.30 -2.69 12.13
CA VAL A 33 -15.71 -3.08 12.32
C VAL A 33 -16.66 -1.99 11.83
N ILE A 34 -16.40 -0.72 12.16
CA ILE A 34 -17.21 0.42 11.71
C ILE A 34 -17.22 0.47 10.17
N CYS A 35 -16.05 0.31 9.52
CA CYS A 35 -15.95 0.36 8.07
C CYS A 35 -16.61 -0.85 7.39
N VAL A 36 -16.58 -2.05 8.00
CA VAL A 36 -17.34 -3.21 7.49
C VAL A 36 -18.83 -2.90 7.52
N ILE A 37 -19.34 -2.42 8.65
CA ILE A 37 -20.76 -2.07 8.79
C ILE A 37 -21.14 -0.97 7.79
N SER A 38 -20.34 0.09 7.69
CA SER A 38 -20.56 1.18 6.73
C SER A 38 -20.62 0.68 5.29
N GLY A 39 -19.63 -0.10 4.87
CA GLY A 39 -19.54 -0.59 3.50
C GLY A 39 -20.68 -1.52 3.08
N VAL A 40 -21.30 -2.26 4.00
CA VAL A 40 -22.38 -3.20 3.68
C VAL A 40 -23.80 -2.68 3.94
N SER A 41 -23.93 -1.51 4.59
CA SER A 41 -25.23 -0.96 5.04
C SER A 41 -25.79 0.14 4.11
N GLY A 42 -25.02 0.57 3.10
CA GLY A 42 -25.48 1.58 2.13
C GLY A 42 -25.36 3.03 2.62
N LYS A 43 -25.91 3.95 1.82
CA LYS A 43 -25.68 5.42 1.92
C LYS A 43 -26.01 6.03 3.28
N ALA A 44 -27.04 5.57 3.97
CA ALA A 44 -27.49 6.16 5.23
C ALA A 44 -26.43 6.10 6.35
N ILE A 45 -25.48 5.17 6.26
CA ILE A 45 -24.48 4.92 7.31
C ILE A 45 -23.08 5.44 6.92
N TYR A 46 -22.74 5.50 5.62
CA TYR A 46 -21.40 5.94 5.26
C TYR A 46 -21.13 7.43 5.51
N LEU A 47 -22.13 8.32 5.37
CA LEU A 47 -21.95 9.74 5.69
C LEU A 47 -21.58 9.98 7.15
N PRO A 48 -22.33 9.44 8.15
CA PRO A 48 -21.89 9.47 9.56
C PRO A 48 -20.50 8.88 9.76
N CYS A 49 -20.13 7.81 9.05
CA CYS A 49 -18.80 7.21 9.15
C CYS A 49 -17.69 8.13 8.64
N ILE A 50 -17.89 8.83 7.51
CA ILE A 50 -16.92 9.83 7.02
C ILE A 50 -16.69 10.91 8.09
N TRP A 51 -17.75 11.44 8.70
CA TRP A 51 -17.61 12.45 9.75
C TRP A 51 -16.96 11.90 11.01
N LEU A 52 -17.28 10.66 11.43
CA LEU A 52 -16.63 10.01 12.55
C LEU A 52 -15.13 9.83 12.33
N LEU A 53 -14.73 9.39 11.14
CA LEU A 53 -13.32 9.25 10.77
C LEU A 53 -12.62 10.61 10.70
N THR A 54 -13.29 11.62 10.15
CA THR A 54 -12.80 13.01 10.14
C THR A 54 -12.57 13.54 11.55
N LEU A 55 -13.53 13.36 12.44
CA LEU A 55 -13.41 13.74 13.84
C LEU A 55 -12.27 13.00 14.54
N ALA A 56 -12.07 11.71 14.23
CA ALA A 56 -10.96 10.94 14.77
C ALA A 56 -9.60 11.49 14.31
N VAL A 57 -9.47 11.87 13.02
CA VAL A 57 -8.25 12.51 12.49
C VAL A 57 -8.01 13.86 13.16
N VAL A 58 -9.02 14.73 13.18
CA VAL A 58 -8.93 16.06 13.79
C VAL A 58 -8.59 15.97 15.28
N PHE A 59 -9.28 15.09 16.03
CA PHE A 59 -8.97 14.85 17.44
C PHE A 59 -7.54 14.38 17.64
N SER A 60 -7.06 13.46 16.80
CA SER A 60 -5.68 12.94 16.85
C SER A 60 -4.67 14.06 16.60
N ILE A 61 -4.90 14.90 15.59
CA ILE A 61 -4.00 16.02 15.25
C ILE A 61 -3.94 17.05 16.39
N LEU A 62 -5.08 17.32 17.06
CA LEU A 62 -5.16 18.32 18.11
C LEU A 62 -4.58 17.84 19.45
N PHE A 63 -4.86 16.59 19.85
CA PHE A 63 -4.63 16.11 21.20
C PHE A 63 -3.60 15.00 21.35
N SER A 64 -3.19 14.32 20.27
CA SER A 64 -2.20 13.24 20.38
C SER A 64 -0.76 13.78 20.34
N ASP A 65 0.11 13.22 21.21
CA ASP A 65 1.55 13.47 21.15
C ASP A 65 2.20 12.66 20.01
N ASP A 66 1.67 11.49 19.73
CA ASP A 66 2.17 10.58 18.72
C ASP A 66 1.18 10.50 17.57
N LEU A 67 1.52 11.18 16.49
CA LEU A 67 0.61 11.34 15.35
C LEU A 67 0.45 10.08 14.49
N LYS A 68 1.15 8.97 14.78
CA LYS A 68 0.92 7.69 14.07
C LYS A 68 -0.54 7.24 14.13
N VAL A 69 -1.28 7.67 15.15
CA VAL A 69 -2.70 7.30 15.33
C VAL A 69 -3.60 7.80 14.21
N ILE A 70 -3.20 8.83 13.43
CA ILE A 70 -3.93 9.30 12.25
C ILE A 70 -3.92 8.26 11.11
N LEU A 71 -2.97 7.34 11.08
CA LEU A 71 -2.84 6.34 10.02
C LEU A 71 -4.09 5.45 9.92
N VAL A 72 -4.68 5.09 11.08
CA VAL A 72 -5.88 4.23 11.11
C VAL A 72 -7.05 4.89 10.38
N PRO A 73 -7.58 6.04 10.84
CA PRO A 73 -8.74 6.65 10.19
C PRO A 73 -8.41 7.10 8.75
N SER A 74 -7.18 7.52 8.45
CA SER A 74 -6.80 7.93 7.10
C SER A 74 -6.81 6.78 6.10
N ILE A 75 -6.25 5.62 6.47
CA ILE A 75 -6.27 4.42 5.63
C ILE A 75 -7.69 3.87 5.53
N MET A 76 -8.43 3.83 6.65
CA MET A 76 -9.77 3.23 6.72
C MET A 76 -10.85 4.07 6.06
N MET A 77 -10.68 5.39 5.97
CA MET A 77 -11.66 6.30 5.39
C MET A 77 -12.04 5.92 3.96
N TYR A 78 -11.05 5.49 3.16
CA TYR A 78 -11.27 5.09 1.78
C TYR A 78 -12.19 3.86 1.69
N TYR A 79 -12.12 2.93 2.66
CA TYR A 79 -12.87 1.68 2.68
C TYR A 79 -14.20 1.77 3.45
N SER A 80 -14.51 2.93 4.03
CA SER A 80 -15.79 3.18 4.69
C SER A 80 -16.89 3.60 3.71
N ILE A 81 -16.53 3.98 2.49
CA ILE A 81 -17.48 4.44 1.48
C ILE A 81 -18.37 3.27 1.07
N GLY A 82 -19.66 3.41 1.34
CA GLY A 82 -20.64 2.35 1.10
C GLY A 82 -21.11 2.29 -0.34
N PHE A 83 -21.75 1.16 -0.65
CA PHE A 83 -22.29 0.85 -1.97
C PHE A 83 -23.51 1.63 -2.31
N ASP A 84 -23.52 2.26 -3.44
CA ASP A 84 -24.68 2.41 -4.32
C ASP A 84 -24.25 3.00 -5.66
N SER A 85 -23.85 2.17 -6.59
CA SER A 85 -23.92 2.41 -8.02
C SER A 85 -22.74 1.89 -8.82
N GLU A 86 -23.04 1.62 -10.04
CA GLU A 86 -22.22 1.03 -11.11
C GLU A 86 -21.02 1.89 -11.57
N LYS A 87 -20.69 3.01 -10.91
CA LYS A 87 -19.58 3.91 -11.34
C LYS A 87 -18.86 4.56 -10.15
N ILE A 88 -17.53 4.49 -10.15
CA ILE A 88 -16.64 5.03 -9.12
C ILE A 88 -16.89 6.53 -8.80
N LEU A 89 -17.25 7.36 -9.79
CA LEU A 89 -17.63 8.76 -9.59
C LEU A 89 -19.12 8.95 -9.26
N ALA A 90 -19.94 7.95 -9.49
CA ALA A 90 -21.37 7.99 -9.20
C ALA A 90 -21.70 7.43 -7.80
N GLY A 91 -20.74 6.77 -7.12
CA GLY A 91 -20.84 6.46 -5.69
C GLY A 91 -20.88 7.68 -4.81
N PHE A 92 -20.27 8.78 -5.24
CA PHE A 92 -20.49 10.09 -4.67
C PHE A 92 -21.74 10.72 -5.31
N ASP A 93 -22.88 10.47 -4.72
CA ASP A 93 -24.08 11.24 -4.99
C ASP A 93 -23.71 12.75 -4.93
N LYS A 94 -24.31 13.57 -5.80
CA LYS A 94 -24.09 15.03 -5.79
C LYS A 94 -24.27 15.63 -4.39
N ALA A 95 -25.13 15.03 -3.57
CA ALA A 95 -25.32 15.40 -2.17
C ALA A 95 -24.17 15.01 -1.23
N SER A 96 -23.40 13.96 -1.56
CA SER A 96 -22.29 13.45 -0.73
C SER A 96 -20.95 14.13 -0.99
N LEU A 97 -20.74 14.64 -2.21
CA LEU A 97 -19.52 15.34 -2.59
C LEU A 97 -19.16 16.52 -1.68
N PRO A 98 -20.11 17.43 -1.32
CA PRO A 98 -19.81 18.51 -0.38
C PRO A 98 -19.32 18.02 0.98
N HIS A 99 -19.90 16.93 1.51
CA HIS A 99 -19.49 16.36 2.80
C HIS A 99 -18.07 15.81 2.72
N PHE A 100 -17.74 15.09 1.64
CA PHE A 100 -16.39 14.54 1.46
C PHE A 100 -15.35 15.66 1.33
N PHE A 101 -15.59 16.65 0.48
CA PHE A 101 -14.65 17.77 0.31
C PHE A 101 -14.54 18.64 1.57
N SER A 102 -15.63 18.83 2.31
CA SER A 102 -15.60 19.55 3.59
C SER A 102 -14.80 18.78 4.63
N ALA A 103 -14.98 17.46 4.72
CA ALA A 103 -14.21 16.59 5.61
C ALA A 103 -12.71 16.64 5.29
N LEU A 104 -12.35 16.52 4.00
CA LEU A 104 -10.97 16.61 3.53
C LEU A 104 -10.37 17.99 3.83
N ALA A 105 -11.10 19.06 3.54
CA ALA A 105 -10.65 20.44 3.83
C ALA A 105 -10.38 20.65 5.32
N ILE A 106 -11.28 20.20 6.21
CA ILE A 106 -11.10 20.30 7.66
C ILE A 106 -9.85 19.52 8.12
N MET A 107 -9.65 18.32 7.62
CA MET A 107 -8.46 17.52 7.95
C MET A 107 -7.18 18.21 7.49
N LEU A 108 -7.14 18.72 6.25
CA LEU A 108 -5.97 19.40 5.70
C LEU A 108 -5.66 20.71 6.43
N LEU A 109 -6.68 21.51 6.74
CA LEU A 109 -6.52 22.76 7.51
C LEU A 109 -6.00 22.49 8.91
N THR A 110 -6.54 21.46 9.61
CA THR A 110 -6.07 21.08 10.95
C THR A 110 -4.63 20.57 10.90
N LEU A 111 -4.27 19.81 9.88
CA LEU A 111 -2.92 19.31 9.68
C LEU A 111 -1.94 20.46 9.38
N ALA A 112 -2.30 21.36 8.47
CA ALA A 112 -1.49 22.54 8.13
C ALA A 112 -1.26 23.43 9.37
N TRP A 113 -2.31 23.65 10.17
CA TRP A 113 -2.19 24.34 11.44
C TRP A 113 -1.19 23.63 12.39
N ARG A 114 -1.29 22.31 12.56
CA ARG A 114 -0.36 21.54 13.41
C ARG A 114 1.07 21.65 12.92
N ILE A 115 1.32 21.55 11.63
CA ILE A 115 2.63 21.70 11.01
C ILE A 115 3.18 23.11 11.26
N ALA A 116 2.37 24.15 11.07
CA ALA A 116 2.78 25.53 11.30
C ALA A 116 3.16 25.79 12.77
N VAL A 117 2.35 25.30 13.72
CA VAL A 117 2.57 25.50 15.16
C VAL A 117 3.75 24.66 15.68
N SER A 118 3.98 23.47 15.11
CA SER A 118 5.08 22.60 15.55
C SER A 118 6.47 23.11 15.14
N GLY A 119 6.56 24.01 14.18
CA GLY A 119 7.83 24.54 13.66
C GLY A 119 8.63 23.51 12.84
N VAL A 120 8.08 22.34 12.57
CA VAL A 120 8.75 21.22 11.89
C VAL A 120 9.18 21.58 10.47
N LEU A 121 8.50 22.52 9.80
CA LEU A 121 8.87 23.01 8.47
C LEU A 121 10.30 23.60 8.41
N LYS A 122 10.77 24.21 9.50
CA LYS A 122 12.14 24.79 9.56
C LYS A 122 13.21 23.71 9.43
N ASP A 123 12.92 22.51 9.86
CA ASP A 123 13.84 21.38 9.83
C ASP A 123 13.68 20.48 8.58
N PHE A 124 12.62 20.68 7.79
CA PHE A 124 12.32 19.83 6.63
C PHE A 124 13.49 19.74 5.65
N PHE A 125 14.03 20.88 5.25
CA PHE A 125 15.16 20.92 4.32
C PHE A 125 16.49 20.47 4.94
N LYS A 126 16.60 20.46 6.28
CA LYS A 126 17.78 19.97 6.97
C LYS A 126 17.75 18.45 7.16
N LYS A 127 16.56 17.88 7.30
CA LYS A 127 16.32 16.44 7.53
C LYS A 127 16.09 15.65 6.24
N ARG A 128 16.78 16.03 5.15
CA ARG A 128 16.65 15.33 3.86
C ARG A 128 16.88 13.84 4.02
N GLY A 129 15.91 13.04 3.60
CA GLY A 129 16.00 11.60 3.61
C GLY A 129 16.61 11.03 2.33
N VAL A 130 16.81 9.73 2.32
CA VAL A 130 17.33 9.02 1.14
C VAL A 130 16.39 9.17 -0.05
N PHE A 131 15.07 9.10 0.17
CA PHE A 131 14.08 9.21 -0.90
C PHE A 131 13.78 10.62 -1.38
N PHE A 132 14.25 11.64 -0.66
CA PHE A 132 13.90 13.03 -0.95
C PHE A 132 14.16 13.42 -2.41
N TRP A 133 15.37 13.21 -2.92
CA TRP A 133 15.72 13.60 -4.28
C TRP A 133 15.04 12.75 -5.36
N GLY A 134 14.76 11.47 -5.09
CA GLY A 134 14.02 10.62 -6.02
C GLY A 134 12.57 11.05 -6.15
N ILE A 135 11.93 11.44 -5.04
CA ILE A 135 10.57 11.98 -5.05
C ILE A 135 10.54 13.33 -5.76
N VAL A 136 11.44 14.24 -5.44
CA VAL A 136 11.54 15.54 -6.14
C VAL A 136 11.75 15.38 -7.64
N ALA A 137 12.58 14.42 -8.05
CA ALA A 137 12.79 14.12 -9.48
C ALA A 137 11.50 13.58 -10.14
N LEU A 138 10.80 12.66 -9.48
CA LEU A 138 9.51 12.13 -9.96
C LEU A 138 8.47 13.24 -10.06
N ASP A 139 8.35 14.09 -9.04
CA ASP A 139 7.39 15.20 -9.01
C ASP A 139 7.65 16.20 -10.13
N ALA A 140 8.92 16.57 -10.33
CA ALA A 140 9.30 17.48 -11.42
C ALA A 140 8.90 16.90 -12.78
N VAL A 141 9.16 15.61 -13.00
CA VAL A 141 8.80 14.94 -14.25
C VAL A 141 7.28 14.78 -14.39
N PHE A 142 6.56 14.49 -13.32
CA PHE A 142 5.10 14.40 -13.35
C PHE A 142 4.46 15.76 -13.67
N ILE A 143 5.00 16.86 -13.16
CA ILE A 143 4.53 18.21 -13.49
C ILE A 143 4.88 18.58 -14.94
N LEU A 144 6.05 18.17 -15.42
CA LEU A 144 6.50 18.45 -16.78
C LEU A 144 5.97 17.47 -17.83
N ASN A 145 5.08 16.53 -17.44
CA ASN A 145 4.56 15.51 -18.34
C ASN A 145 3.97 16.11 -19.63
N GLY A 146 4.31 15.54 -20.76
CA GLY A 146 3.86 16.02 -22.06
C GLY A 146 4.41 17.38 -22.50
N ALA A 147 5.37 17.97 -21.76
CA ALA A 147 6.01 19.21 -22.16
C ALA A 147 6.58 19.09 -23.56
N PHE A 148 6.29 20.09 -24.39
CA PHE A 148 6.67 20.15 -25.83
C PHE A 148 5.94 19.12 -26.72
N SER A 149 4.99 18.34 -26.22
CA SER A 149 4.14 17.48 -27.04
C SER A 149 3.04 18.29 -27.74
N SER A 150 2.78 18.00 -29.01
CA SER A 150 1.62 18.56 -29.73
C SER A 150 0.27 18.07 -29.17
N GLN A 151 0.28 16.98 -28.42
CA GLN A 151 -0.91 16.40 -27.77
C GLN A 151 -1.15 16.95 -26.36
N TRP A 152 -0.28 17.81 -25.85
CA TRP A 152 -0.40 18.36 -24.50
C TRP A 152 -1.70 19.17 -24.31
N LYS A 153 -2.36 18.95 -23.18
CA LYS A 153 -3.57 19.68 -22.75
C LYS A 153 -3.42 20.06 -21.27
N PRO A 154 -4.10 21.14 -20.81
CA PRO A 154 -4.03 21.58 -19.39
C PRO A 154 -4.39 20.46 -18.38
N ILE A 155 -5.21 19.49 -18.78
CA ILE A 155 -5.58 18.34 -17.95
C ILE A 155 -4.37 17.45 -17.62
N ASN A 156 -3.37 17.38 -18.51
CA ASN A 156 -2.12 16.63 -18.26
C ASN A 156 -1.39 17.21 -17.06
N LEU A 157 -1.33 18.56 -16.96
CA LEU A 157 -0.75 19.24 -15.81
C LEU A 157 -1.50 18.95 -14.52
N LEU A 158 -2.84 18.93 -14.57
CA LEU A 158 -3.65 18.60 -13.40
C LEU A 158 -3.37 17.20 -12.88
N PHE A 159 -3.35 16.17 -13.75
CA PHE A 159 -3.05 14.80 -13.36
C PHE A 159 -1.61 14.65 -12.87
N GLY A 160 -0.65 15.28 -13.54
CA GLY A 160 0.74 15.29 -13.10
C GLY A 160 0.92 15.94 -11.73
N PHE A 161 0.28 17.07 -11.49
CA PHE A 161 0.28 17.73 -10.19
C PHE A 161 -0.36 16.88 -9.10
N LEU A 162 -1.49 16.22 -9.37
CA LEU A 162 -2.14 15.34 -8.41
C LEU A 162 -1.25 14.15 -8.05
N ALA A 163 -0.62 13.51 -9.04
CA ALA A 163 0.30 12.39 -8.80
C ALA A 163 1.50 12.82 -7.95
N ALA A 164 2.13 13.95 -8.28
CA ALA A 164 3.23 14.53 -7.52
C ALA A 164 2.79 14.90 -6.10
N ALA A 165 1.68 15.60 -5.96
CA ALA A 165 1.17 16.06 -4.66
C ALA A 165 0.89 14.88 -3.71
N VAL A 166 0.28 13.79 -4.19
CA VAL A 166 0.02 12.61 -3.35
C VAL A 166 1.32 12.01 -2.82
N LEU A 167 2.32 11.79 -3.68
CA LEU A 167 3.60 11.23 -3.25
C LEU A 167 4.32 12.14 -2.24
N THR A 168 4.49 13.41 -2.58
CA THR A 168 5.23 14.36 -1.74
C THR A 168 4.53 14.67 -0.43
N VAL A 169 3.22 14.89 -0.45
CA VAL A 169 2.47 15.21 0.77
C VAL A 169 2.50 14.05 1.75
N PHE A 170 2.20 12.83 1.32
CA PHE A 170 2.18 11.69 2.24
C PHE A 170 3.56 11.26 2.70
N TYR A 171 4.58 11.30 1.83
CA TYR A 171 5.96 11.09 2.24
C TYR A 171 6.44 12.18 3.21
N GLY A 172 6.20 13.45 2.88
CA GLY A 172 6.61 14.59 3.70
C GLY A 172 5.95 14.59 5.08
N ILE A 173 4.62 14.34 5.14
CA ILE A 173 3.89 14.20 6.42
C ILE A 173 4.48 13.06 7.24
N ALA A 174 4.73 11.90 6.64
CA ALA A 174 5.28 10.76 7.35
C ALA A 174 6.67 11.07 7.92
N VAL A 175 7.58 11.61 7.13
CA VAL A 175 8.94 11.95 7.59
C VAL A 175 8.91 13.06 8.64
N LEU A 176 8.10 14.12 8.45
CA LEU A 176 8.05 15.25 9.35
C LEU A 176 7.40 14.96 10.70
N LEU A 177 6.26 14.27 10.66
CA LEU A 177 5.40 14.13 11.83
C LEU A 177 5.56 12.79 12.55
N LEU A 178 6.05 11.74 11.85
CA LEU A 178 6.11 10.39 12.39
C LEU A 178 7.54 9.91 12.70
N GLU A 179 8.58 10.70 12.40
CA GLU A 179 9.98 10.30 12.63
C GLU A 179 10.26 9.88 14.08
N ASN A 180 9.64 10.57 15.05
CA ASN A 180 9.80 10.30 16.48
C ASN A 180 8.75 9.32 17.06
N SER A 181 7.90 8.75 16.21
CA SER A 181 6.81 7.87 16.66
C SER A 181 7.33 6.50 17.10
N LYS A 182 7.00 6.11 18.33
CA LYS A 182 7.38 4.79 18.86
C LYS A 182 6.57 3.67 18.19
N ASN A 183 7.25 2.59 17.80
CA ASN A 183 6.61 1.41 17.18
C ASN A 183 5.79 1.75 15.91
N LEU A 184 6.22 2.75 15.14
CA LEU A 184 5.52 3.23 13.94
C LEU A 184 5.23 2.11 12.93
N ALA A 185 6.24 1.33 12.56
CA ALA A 185 6.10 0.23 11.60
C ALA A 185 5.07 -0.81 12.05
N SER A 186 5.09 -1.19 13.33
CA SER A 186 4.09 -2.13 13.89
C SER A 186 2.68 -1.55 13.84
N PHE A 187 2.52 -0.26 14.12
CA PHE A 187 1.22 0.41 14.10
C PHE A 187 0.68 0.56 12.67
N ALA A 188 1.52 0.94 11.71
CA ALA A 188 1.16 1.03 10.29
C ALA A 188 0.77 -0.35 9.74
N CYS A 189 1.53 -1.41 10.06
CA CYS A 189 1.19 -2.77 9.67
C CYS A 189 -0.14 -3.23 10.26
N LYS A 190 -0.44 -2.93 11.53
CA LYS A 190 -1.76 -3.21 12.13
C LYS A 190 -2.89 -2.49 11.40
N SER A 191 -2.69 -1.24 11.04
CA SER A 191 -3.68 -0.45 10.29
C SER A 191 -3.95 -1.07 8.91
N LEU A 192 -2.90 -1.48 8.20
CA LEU A 192 -3.03 -2.10 6.88
C LEU A 192 -3.65 -3.51 6.95
N VAL A 193 -3.30 -4.32 7.96
CA VAL A 193 -3.95 -5.61 8.23
C VAL A 193 -5.42 -5.44 8.52
N CYS A 194 -5.80 -4.42 9.31
CA CYS A 194 -7.21 -4.11 9.57
C CYS A 194 -7.94 -3.66 8.30
N ALA A 195 -7.30 -2.89 7.42
CA ALA A 195 -7.86 -2.52 6.12
C ALA A 195 -8.08 -3.77 5.24
N GLY A 196 -7.09 -4.64 5.10
CA GLY A 196 -7.23 -5.92 4.39
C GLY A 196 -8.33 -6.80 4.95
N ALA A 197 -8.45 -6.89 6.28
CA ALA A 197 -9.51 -7.63 6.95
C ALA A 197 -10.90 -7.03 6.70
N THR A 198 -11.02 -5.69 6.72
CA THR A 198 -12.27 -4.97 6.40
C THR A 198 -12.74 -5.30 4.99
N VAL A 199 -11.83 -5.15 4.03
CA VAL A 199 -12.11 -5.40 2.61
C VAL A 199 -12.46 -6.86 2.38
N SER A 200 -11.74 -7.81 2.98
CA SER A 200 -12.03 -9.23 2.91
C SER A 200 -13.41 -9.56 3.50
N ALA A 201 -13.76 -8.97 4.65
CA ALA A 201 -15.07 -9.17 5.27
C ALA A 201 -16.21 -8.60 4.42
N GLN A 202 -16.05 -7.40 3.85
CA GLN A 202 -17.01 -6.81 2.92
C GLN A 202 -17.21 -7.71 1.69
N THR A 203 -16.13 -8.19 1.09
CA THR A 203 -16.17 -9.12 -0.04
C THR A 203 -16.94 -10.39 0.31
N ILE A 204 -16.62 -11.04 1.42
CA ILE A 204 -17.31 -12.27 1.87
C ILE A 204 -18.81 -12.03 2.07
N ILE A 205 -19.18 -10.93 2.73
CA ILE A 205 -20.59 -10.60 2.99
C ILE A 205 -21.35 -10.41 1.68
N ILE A 206 -20.75 -9.73 0.71
CA ILE A 206 -21.35 -9.51 -0.61
C ILE A 206 -21.51 -10.82 -1.36
N VAL A 207 -20.49 -11.66 -1.39
CA VAL A 207 -20.54 -13.00 -1.97
C VAL A 207 -21.69 -13.82 -1.37
N ILE A 208 -21.81 -13.85 -0.04
CA ILE A 208 -22.89 -14.57 0.64
C ILE A 208 -24.26 -14.00 0.25
N ARG A 209 -24.39 -12.68 0.08
CA ARG A 209 -25.65 -12.06 -0.37
C ARG A 209 -26.01 -12.51 -1.79
N PHE A 210 -25.08 -12.49 -2.73
CA PHE A 210 -25.31 -12.92 -4.11
C PHE A 210 -25.64 -14.42 -4.22
N ILE A 211 -25.01 -15.27 -3.41
CA ILE A 211 -25.36 -16.70 -3.34
C ILE A 211 -26.79 -16.87 -2.85
N LYS A 212 -27.21 -16.12 -1.82
CA LYS A 212 -28.56 -16.21 -1.26
C LYS A 212 -29.64 -15.64 -2.18
N SER A 213 -29.33 -14.64 -3.00
CA SER A 213 -30.28 -14.11 -4.00
C SER A 213 -30.44 -14.99 -5.22
N GLY A 214 -29.57 -16.00 -5.40
CA GLY A 214 -29.57 -16.86 -6.57
C GLY A 214 -28.91 -16.25 -7.81
N ASP A 215 -28.31 -15.07 -7.68
CA ASP A 215 -27.62 -14.38 -8.78
C ASP A 215 -26.28 -15.05 -9.14
N ILE A 216 -25.76 -15.89 -8.25
CA ILE A 216 -24.55 -16.69 -8.47
C ILE A 216 -24.91 -18.16 -8.37
N VAL A 217 -24.85 -18.85 -9.50
CA VAL A 217 -24.87 -20.31 -9.57
C VAL A 217 -23.43 -20.79 -9.53
N ILE A 218 -23.09 -21.56 -8.49
CA ILE A 218 -21.75 -22.16 -8.36
C ILE A 218 -21.76 -23.46 -9.18
N ASP A 219 -21.49 -23.36 -10.46
CA ASP A 219 -21.21 -24.52 -11.31
C ASP A 219 -19.68 -24.75 -11.32
N GLY A 220 -19.24 -25.74 -10.57
CA GLY A 220 -17.83 -26.09 -10.45
C GLY A 220 -17.10 -25.37 -9.34
N TRP A 221 -15.79 -25.11 -9.50
CA TRP A 221 -15.00 -24.32 -8.57
C TRP A 221 -15.53 -22.89 -8.44
N PRO A 222 -15.55 -22.31 -7.23
CA PRO A 222 -16.18 -21.01 -6.98
C PRO A 222 -15.32 -19.86 -7.51
N THR A 223 -15.18 -19.75 -8.81
CA THR A 223 -14.82 -18.48 -9.43
C THR A 223 -16.09 -17.67 -9.48
N ILE A 224 -16.31 -16.88 -8.45
CA ILE A 224 -17.36 -15.87 -8.44
C ILE A 224 -17.08 -14.96 -9.62
N GLY A 225 -18.05 -14.85 -10.52
CA GLY A 225 -17.89 -14.02 -11.70
C GLY A 225 -17.36 -12.64 -11.29
N ARG A 226 -16.20 -12.28 -11.82
CA ARG A 226 -15.39 -11.10 -11.45
C ARG A 226 -16.22 -9.81 -11.38
N TRP A 227 -17.27 -9.72 -12.16
CA TRP A 227 -18.15 -8.55 -12.29
C TRP A 227 -19.03 -8.28 -11.06
N PHE A 228 -19.30 -9.27 -10.22
CA PHE A 228 -20.11 -9.10 -9.01
C PHE A 228 -19.33 -8.51 -7.82
N LEU A 229 -18.01 -8.37 -7.95
CA LEU A 229 -17.14 -7.87 -6.88
C LEU A 229 -16.71 -6.42 -7.09
N ASP A 230 -17.44 -5.66 -7.91
CA ASP A 230 -17.24 -4.21 -7.98
C ASP A 230 -17.72 -3.59 -6.66
N LEU A 231 -16.75 -3.25 -5.82
CA LEU A 231 -16.98 -2.57 -4.57
C LEU A 231 -17.04 -1.05 -4.82
N ALA A 232 -17.74 -0.28 -3.96
CA ALA A 232 -17.92 1.16 -4.16
C ALA A 232 -16.61 1.94 -4.31
N TRP A 233 -15.53 1.41 -3.78
CA TRP A 233 -14.20 2.01 -3.83
C TRP A 233 -13.28 1.43 -4.91
N GLY A 234 -13.76 0.51 -5.73
CA GLY A 234 -13.01 0.06 -6.89
C GLY A 234 -13.37 -1.34 -7.41
N PRO A 235 -12.91 -1.66 -8.61
CA PRO A 235 -13.10 -2.95 -9.25
C PRO A 235 -12.39 -4.07 -8.47
N PRO A 236 -12.66 -5.34 -8.79
CA PRO A 236 -12.07 -6.50 -8.11
C PRO A 236 -10.54 -6.47 -8.06
N THR A 237 -9.89 -5.88 -9.07
CA THR A 237 -8.44 -5.71 -9.08
C THR A 237 -7.94 -4.83 -7.94
N VAL A 238 -8.63 -3.72 -7.65
CA VAL A 238 -8.33 -2.81 -6.54
C VAL A 238 -8.58 -3.50 -5.20
N THR A 239 -9.70 -4.24 -5.09
CA THR A 239 -10.04 -5.04 -3.91
C THR A 239 -8.93 -6.02 -3.57
N ALA A 240 -8.53 -6.85 -4.54
CA ALA A 240 -7.48 -7.84 -4.36
C ALA A 240 -6.11 -7.19 -4.06
N ALA A 241 -5.82 -6.04 -4.66
CA ALA A 241 -4.57 -5.32 -4.44
C ALA A 241 -4.42 -4.86 -2.99
N ILE A 242 -5.47 -4.31 -2.37
CA ILE A 242 -5.46 -3.91 -0.96
C ILE A 242 -5.22 -5.11 -0.05
N ILE A 243 -5.89 -6.22 -0.33
CA ILE A 243 -5.70 -7.47 0.42
C ILE A 243 -4.27 -7.98 0.27
N ALA A 244 -3.69 -7.90 -0.94
CA ALA A 244 -2.30 -8.29 -1.18
C ALA A 244 -1.30 -7.44 -0.38
N LEU A 245 -1.55 -6.14 -0.19
CA LEU A 245 -0.72 -5.27 0.65
C LEU A 245 -0.74 -5.66 2.13
N ALA A 246 -1.83 -6.25 2.61
CA ALA A 246 -1.94 -6.71 3.98
C ALA A 246 -1.10 -7.98 4.26
N ILE A 247 -0.69 -8.73 3.23
CA ILE A 247 0.15 -9.93 3.34
C ILE A 247 1.50 -9.61 4.01
N PRO A 248 2.38 -8.76 3.42
CA PRO A 248 3.66 -8.43 4.05
C PRO A 248 3.49 -7.71 5.39
N ALA A 249 2.45 -6.89 5.56
CA ALA A 249 2.16 -6.24 6.83
C ALA A 249 1.84 -7.27 7.95
N ALA A 250 1.07 -8.31 7.64
CA ALA A 250 0.80 -9.41 8.57
C ALA A 250 2.07 -10.22 8.90
N LEU A 251 2.96 -10.47 7.92
CA LEU A 251 4.24 -11.13 8.15
C LEU A 251 5.19 -10.29 9.02
N TYR A 252 5.20 -8.96 8.86
CA TYR A 252 5.93 -8.09 9.78
C TYR A 252 5.42 -8.25 11.22
N LEU A 253 4.10 -8.32 11.42
CA LEU A 253 3.50 -8.55 12.74
C LEU A 253 3.80 -9.96 13.27
N ALA A 254 3.82 -10.99 12.42
CA ALA A 254 4.19 -12.35 12.81
C ALA A 254 5.62 -12.43 13.38
N ARG A 255 6.51 -11.60 12.84
CA ARG A 255 7.88 -11.52 13.29
C ARG A 255 8.02 -10.74 14.61
N ASN A 256 7.26 -9.67 14.79
CA ASN A 256 7.51 -8.66 15.83
C ASN A 256 6.43 -8.60 16.94
N CYS A 257 5.23 -9.15 16.74
CA CYS A 257 4.13 -9.08 17.71
C CYS A 257 4.02 -10.33 18.58
N ARG A 258 3.10 -10.26 19.58
CA ARG A 258 2.85 -11.32 20.57
C ARG A 258 2.17 -12.56 19.97
N PHE A 259 1.40 -12.40 18.89
CA PHE A 259 0.58 -13.48 18.30
C PHE A 259 1.07 -13.84 16.89
N PRO A 260 2.25 -14.53 16.79
CA PRO A 260 2.86 -14.81 15.49
C PRO A 260 2.00 -15.72 14.60
N VAL A 261 1.42 -16.77 15.18
CA VAL A 261 0.60 -17.76 14.45
C VAL A 261 -0.63 -17.08 13.85
N LEU A 262 -1.35 -16.26 14.64
CA LEU A 262 -2.50 -15.49 14.14
C LEU A 262 -2.11 -14.59 12.98
N SER A 263 -0.97 -13.90 13.08
CA SER A 263 -0.50 -12.99 12.04
C SER A 263 -0.09 -13.75 10.78
N CYS A 264 0.56 -14.91 10.89
CA CYS A 264 0.84 -15.79 9.76
C CYS A 264 -0.45 -16.32 9.12
N SER A 265 -1.44 -16.75 9.94
CA SER A 265 -2.74 -17.22 9.46
C SER A 265 -3.52 -16.13 8.72
N LEU A 266 -3.47 -14.88 9.20
CA LEU A 266 -4.05 -13.74 8.49
C LEU A 266 -3.35 -13.49 7.15
N SER A 267 -2.03 -13.60 7.11
CA SER A 267 -1.28 -13.46 5.85
C SER A 267 -1.68 -14.52 4.82
N LEU A 268 -1.82 -15.79 5.25
CA LEU A 268 -2.29 -16.87 4.41
C LEU A 268 -3.76 -16.65 3.99
N PHE A 269 -4.63 -16.22 4.91
CA PHE A 269 -6.01 -15.89 4.62
C PHE A 269 -6.12 -14.80 3.53
N PHE A 270 -5.32 -13.74 3.62
CA PHE A 270 -5.28 -12.69 2.61
C PHE A 270 -4.81 -13.23 1.25
N LEU A 271 -3.83 -14.13 1.22
CA LEU A 271 -3.41 -14.78 -0.02
C LEU A 271 -4.56 -15.61 -0.64
N ILE A 272 -5.28 -16.37 0.17
CA ILE A 272 -6.46 -17.13 -0.29
C ILE A 272 -7.53 -16.19 -0.84
N MET A 273 -7.78 -15.06 -0.18
CA MET A 273 -8.76 -14.07 -0.65
C MET A 273 -8.38 -13.47 -2.01
N THR A 274 -7.07 -13.27 -2.31
CA THR A 274 -6.66 -12.81 -3.65
C THR A 274 -6.94 -13.84 -4.75
N VAL A 275 -6.91 -15.13 -4.42
CA VAL A 275 -7.30 -16.22 -5.32
C VAL A 275 -8.81 -16.20 -5.55
N ILE A 276 -9.61 -16.09 -4.47
CA ILE A 276 -11.08 -16.06 -4.54
C ILE A 276 -11.57 -14.90 -5.42
N ILE A 277 -10.89 -13.74 -5.37
CA ILE A 277 -11.24 -12.55 -6.16
C ILE A 277 -10.77 -12.68 -7.63
N ASP A 278 -10.05 -13.74 -7.98
CA ASP A 278 -9.52 -14.02 -9.33
C ASP A 278 -8.68 -12.84 -9.92
N THR A 279 -7.75 -12.31 -9.14
CA THR A 279 -6.86 -11.23 -9.61
C THR A 279 -5.41 -11.69 -9.66
N ARG A 280 -4.94 -12.02 -10.86
CA ARG A 280 -3.61 -12.61 -11.10
C ARG A 280 -2.47 -11.77 -10.55
N SER A 281 -2.46 -10.46 -10.82
CA SER A 281 -1.39 -9.56 -10.36
C SER A 281 -1.27 -9.57 -8.83
N ALA A 282 -2.40 -9.50 -8.12
CA ALA A 282 -2.43 -9.53 -6.66
C ALA A 282 -2.01 -10.89 -6.10
N PHE A 283 -2.46 -12.00 -6.72
CA PHE A 283 -2.08 -13.35 -6.32
C PHE A 283 -0.60 -13.63 -6.56
N ILE A 284 -0.06 -13.31 -7.75
CA ILE A 284 1.35 -13.56 -8.09
C ILE A 284 2.26 -12.72 -7.18
N CYS A 285 2.02 -11.41 -7.09
CA CYS A 285 2.82 -10.54 -6.24
C CYS A 285 2.65 -10.86 -4.75
N GLY A 286 1.40 -11.04 -4.29
CA GLY A 286 1.11 -11.42 -2.92
C GLY A 286 1.73 -12.77 -2.54
N GLY A 287 1.63 -13.78 -3.43
CA GLY A 287 2.22 -15.10 -3.25
C GLY A 287 3.75 -15.08 -3.19
N LEU A 288 4.39 -14.34 -4.10
CA LEU A 288 5.85 -14.16 -4.08
C LEU A 288 6.33 -13.56 -2.76
N PHE A 289 5.71 -12.45 -2.32
CA PHE A 289 6.10 -11.78 -1.08
C PHE A 289 5.65 -12.55 0.17
N PHE A 290 4.58 -13.36 0.09
CA PHE A 290 4.25 -14.32 1.14
C PHE A 290 5.35 -15.37 1.31
N LEU A 291 5.79 -16.02 0.22
CA LEU A 291 6.82 -17.06 0.26
C LEU A 291 8.15 -16.52 0.78
N ILE A 292 8.62 -15.40 0.26
CA ILE A 292 9.87 -14.78 0.73
C ILE A 292 9.72 -14.33 2.18
N GLY A 293 8.60 -13.69 2.51
CA GLY A 293 8.35 -13.15 3.85
C GLY A 293 8.21 -14.22 4.92
N ILE A 294 7.54 -15.37 4.65
CA ILE A 294 7.42 -16.46 5.61
C ILE A 294 8.79 -17.11 5.88
N ILE A 295 9.63 -17.25 4.85
CA ILE A 295 11.02 -17.70 5.00
C ILE A 295 11.78 -16.73 5.93
N ILE A 296 11.71 -15.41 5.68
CA ILE A 296 12.35 -14.40 6.53
C ILE A 296 11.85 -14.48 7.98
N CYS A 297 10.57 -14.73 8.20
CA CYS A 297 10.00 -14.89 9.54
C CYS A 297 10.58 -16.11 10.31
N CYS A 298 11.15 -17.08 9.62
CA CYS A 298 11.81 -18.24 10.25
C CYS A 298 13.21 -17.92 10.79
N PHE A 299 13.81 -16.77 10.42
CA PHE A 299 15.16 -16.40 10.87
C PHE A 299 15.13 -15.38 12.01
N LYS A 300 16.23 -15.33 12.76
CA LYS A 300 16.62 -14.40 13.85
C LYS A 300 15.52 -13.45 14.34
N ASN A 301 14.55 -13.94 15.11
CA ASN A 301 13.57 -13.14 15.84
C ASN A 301 13.05 -13.90 17.05
N LYS A 302 12.32 -13.21 17.94
CA LYS A 302 11.71 -13.82 19.14
C LYS A 302 10.68 -14.91 18.85
N ASN A 303 10.02 -14.82 17.70
CA ASN A 303 8.91 -15.70 17.29
C ASN A 303 9.33 -16.80 16.31
N LYS A 304 10.64 -16.96 16.04
CA LYS A 304 11.18 -17.88 15.01
C LYS A 304 10.65 -19.31 15.10
N VAL A 305 10.46 -19.84 16.30
CA VAL A 305 9.99 -21.23 16.50
C VAL A 305 8.53 -21.35 16.05
N ALA A 306 7.66 -20.47 16.53
CA ALA A 306 6.25 -20.46 16.15
C ALA A 306 6.07 -20.26 14.63
N ASN A 307 6.84 -19.36 14.03
CA ASN A 307 6.80 -19.11 12.59
C ASN A 307 7.32 -20.31 11.79
N ARG A 308 8.36 -21.02 12.26
CA ARG A 308 8.86 -22.26 11.63
C ARG A 308 7.81 -23.36 11.68
N VAL A 309 7.21 -23.60 12.84
CA VAL A 309 6.14 -24.60 12.99
C VAL A 309 5.00 -24.29 12.04
N PHE A 310 4.54 -23.02 11.98
CA PHE A 310 3.49 -22.60 11.03
C PHE A 310 3.91 -22.85 9.59
N ALA A 311 5.10 -22.42 9.18
CA ALA A 311 5.58 -22.60 7.81
C ALA A 311 5.65 -24.09 7.43
N ILE A 312 6.24 -24.92 8.29
CA ILE A 312 6.32 -26.38 8.05
C ILE A 312 4.91 -26.97 7.93
N SER A 313 3.97 -26.58 8.80
CA SER A 313 2.59 -27.09 8.75
C SER A 313 1.88 -26.70 7.43
N VAL A 314 2.04 -25.48 6.97
CA VAL A 314 1.43 -24.99 5.71
C VAL A 314 2.04 -25.72 4.50
N PHE A 315 3.37 -25.84 4.44
CA PHE A 315 4.02 -26.55 3.33
C PHE A 315 3.72 -28.05 3.34
N ALA A 316 3.66 -28.68 4.53
CA ALA A 316 3.27 -30.07 4.65
C ALA A 316 1.82 -30.31 4.19
N LEU A 317 0.89 -29.44 4.62
CA LEU A 317 -0.51 -29.51 4.18
C LEU A 317 -0.63 -29.32 2.67
N ALA A 318 0.07 -28.36 2.09
CA ALA A 318 0.09 -28.16 0.65
C ALA A 318 0.64 -29.38 -0.10
N ALA A 319 1.75 -29.96 0.38
CA ALA A 319 2.34 -31.18 -0.20
C ALA A 319 1.37 -32.38 -0.12
N ILE A 320 0.72 -32.58 1.02
CA ILE A 320 -0.29 -33.64 1.20
C ILE A 320 -1.45 -33.42 0.23
N THR A 321 -1.98 -32.21 0.13
CA THR A 321 -3.10 -31.87 -0.78
C THR A 321 -2.73 -32.15 -2.24
N ILE A 322 -1.54 -31.73 -2.67
CA ILE A 322 -1.03 -32.00 -4.02
C ILE A 322 -0.87 -33.50 -4.23
N THR A 323 -0.30 -34.23 -3.27
CA THR A 323 -0.10 -35.69 -3.38
C THR A 323 -1.44 -36.43 -3.48
N VAL A 324 -2.42 -36.10 -2.63
CA VAL A 324 -3.78 -36.69 -2.68
C VAL A 324 -4.45 -36.41 -4.03
N PHE A 325 -4.26 -35.20 -4.53
CA PHE A 325 -4.84 -34.82 -5.84
C PHE A 325 -4.17 -35.59 -6.98
N ILE A 326 -2.82 -35.74 -6.95
CA ILE A 326 -2.06 -36.58 -7.91
C ILE A 326 -2.56 -38.03 -7.90
N ILE A 327 -2.74 -38.61 -6.70
CA ILE A 327 -3.23 -39.98 -6.58
C ILE A 327 -4.65 -40.14 -7.17
N LYS A 328 -5.53 -39.15 -6.95
CA LYS A 328 -6.91 -39.19 -7.47
C LYS A 328 -7.00 -39.02 -8.98
N THR A 329 -6.16 -38.19 -9.57
CA THR A 329 -6.23 -37.85 -11.01
C THR A 329 -5.32 -38.71 -11.89
N GLY A 330 -4.38 -39.44 -11.30
CA GLY A 330 -3.49 -40.38 -12.00
C GLY A 330 -2.45 -39.73 -12.93
N ASN A 331 -2.50 -38.41 -13.14
CA ASN A 331 -1.60 -37.73 -14.07
C ASN A 331 -1.20 -36.32 -13.60
N THR A 332 0.08 -36.15 -13.32
CA THR A 332 0.66 -34.86 -12.87
C THR A 332 0.58 -33.75 -13.93
N LYS A 333 0.64 -34.10 -15.22
CA LYS A 333 0.58 -33.10 -16.30
C LYS A 333 -0.80 -32.49 -16.39
N ASP A 334 -1.88 -33.28 -16.22
CA ASP A 334 -3.25 -32.77 -16.25
C ASP A 334 -3.56 -31.88 -15.05
N ILE A 335 -2.94 -32.16 -13.90
CA ILE A 335 -3.04 -31.31 -12.70
C ILE A 335 -2.39 -29.98 -12.94
N LEU A 336 -1.13 -29.96 -13.42
CA LEU A 336 -0.43 -28.72 -13.72
C LEU A 336 -1.19 -27.92 -14.79
N LYS A 337 -1.68 -28.59 -15.84
CA LYS A 337 -2.48 -27.96 -16.87
C LYS A 337 -3.78 -27.39 -16.30
N HIS A 338 -4.47 -28.10 -15.41
CA HIS A 338 -5.68 -27.61 -14.76
C HIS A 338 -5.38 -26.43 -13.83
N ILE A 339 -4.39 -26.53 -12.94
CA ILE A 339 -3.97 -25.42 -12.07
C ILE A 339 -3.57 -24.20 -12.91
N PHE A 340 -2.80 -24.39 -13.98
CA PHE A 340 -2.38 -23.30 -14.84
C PHE A 340 -3.52 -22.71 -15.67
N SER A 341 -4.53 -23.52 -16.05
CA SER A 341 -5.74 -23.01 -16.71
C SER A 341 -6.59 -22.20 -15.75
N GLU A 342 -6.81 -22.67 -14.52
CA GLU A 342 -7.56 -21.96 -13.48
C GLU A 342 -6.88 -20.65 -13.08
N LEU A 343 -5.55 -20.67 -12.92
CA LEU A 343 -4.75 -19.45 -12.70
C LEU A 343 -4.61 -18.62 -13.97
N ARG A 344 -5.19 -19.08 -15.09
CA ARG A 344 -5.06 -18.48 -16.43
C ARG A 344 -3.61 -18.20 -16.83
N ILE A 345 -2.67 -19.02 -16.40
CA ILE A 345 -1.25 -19.01 -16.77
C ILE A 345 -0.89 -20.22 -17.63
N ALA A 346 -1.90 -20.90 -18.19
CA ALA A 346 -1.74 -22.08 -19.06
C ALA A 346 -0.86 -21.79 -20.28
N PHE A 347 -0.78 -20.52 -20.70
CA PHE A 347 0.14 -20.09 -21.78
C PHE A 347 1.61 -20.40 -21.48
N LEU A 348 2.00 -20.50 -20.19
CA LEU A 348 3.38 -20.90 -19.82
C LEU A 348 3.70 -22.35 -20.20
N LEU A 349 2.69 -23.15 -20.53
CA LEU A 349 2.80 -24.55 -20.96
C LEU A 349 2.58 -24.74 -22.46
N SER A 350 2.31 -23.68 -23.23
CA SER A 350 2.08 -23.74 -24.67
C SER A 350 3.30 -23.17 -25.41
N ASP A 351 3.85 -23.97 -26.32
CA ASP A 351 5.01 -23.59 -27.14
C ASP A 351 4.66 -22.51 -28.18
N ASP A 352 3.35 -22.32 -28.50
CA ASP A 352 2.85 -21.43 -29.56
C ASP A 352 2.13 -20.18 -29.03
N ALA A 353 2.23 -19.87 -27.71
CA ALA A 353 1.53 -18.72 -27.16
C ALA A 353 2.09 -17.40 -27.70
N SER A 354 1.27 -16.65 -28.41
CA SER A 354 1.65 -15.29 -28.85
C SER A 354 1.61 -14.30 -27.68
N PHE A 355 2.32 -13.18 -27.82
CA PHE A 355 2.28 -12.08 -26.85
C PHE A 355 0.84 -11.57 -26.63
N ALA A 356 0.02 -11.56 -27.67
CA ALA A 356 -1.38 -11.17 -27.60
C ALA A 356 -2.23 -12.19 -26.81
N ASP A 357 -1.93 -13.50 -26.89
CA ASP A 357 -2.64 -14.53 -26.11
C ASP A 357 -2.29 -14.43 -24.62
N ILE A 358 -1.05 -14.07 -24.30
CA ILE A 358 -0.57 -13.91 -22.94
C ILE A 358 -1.22 -12.69 -22.24
N PHE A 359 -1.20 -11.55 -22.91
CA PHE A 359 -1.61 -10.27 -22.32
C PHE A 359 -3.00 -9.81 -22.75
N GLY A 360 -3.61 -10.47 -23.75
CA GLY A 360 -4.96 -10.15 -24.23
C GLY A 360 -5.10 -8.69 -24.67
N ALA A 361 -6.19 -8.03 -24.24
CA ALA A 361 -6.44 -6.63 -24.58
C ALA A 361 -5.32 -5.67 -24.12
N ARG A 362 -4.52 -6.04 -23.12
CA ARG A 362 -3.40 -5.22 -22.64
C ARG A 362 -2.29 -5.08 -23.65
N ALA A 363 -2.03 -6.11 -24.47
CA ALA A 363 -1.02 -6.04 -25.53
C ALA A 363 -1.29 -4.87 -26.49
N LYS A 364 -2.57 -4.67 -26.86
CA LYS A 364 -3.00 -3.55 -27.71
C LYS A 364 -2.82 -2.22 -26.99
N ILE A 365 -3.25 -2.12 -25.72
CA ILE A 365 -3.11 -0.90 -24.91
C ILE A 365 -1.64 -0.52 -24.75
N TRP A 366 -0.74 -1.49 -24.53
CA TRP A 366 0.70 -1.23 -24.44
C TRP A 366 1.30 -0.79 -25.77
N ALA A 367 0.86 -1.36 -26.88
CA ALA A 367 1.30 -0.92 -28.20
C ALA A 367 0.89 0.55 -28.46
N GLU A 368 -0.34 0.95 -28.09
CA GLU A 368 -0.79 2.34 -28.17
C GLU A 368 0.05 3.26 -27.26
N GLY A 369 0.36 2.84 -26.03
CA GLY A 369 1.26 3.58 -25.15
C GLY A 369 2.66 3.79 -25.73
N LEU A 370 3.22 2.76 -26.36
CA LEU A 370 4.52 2.87 -27.03
C LEU A 370 4.47 3.77 -28.27
N GLN A 371 3.37 3.80 -29.02
CA GLN A 371 3.19 4.76 -30.12
C GLN A 371 3.15 6.20 -29.61
N ASN A 372 2.45 6.46 -28.49
CA ASN A 372 2.44 7.78 -27.85
C ASN A 372 3.85 8.16 -27.36
N PHE A 373 4.62 7.23 -26.80
CA PHE A 373 6.03 7.45 -26.46
C PHE A 373 6.85 7.83 -27.67
N LEU A 374 6.74 7.11 -28.80
CA LEU A 374 7.50 7.39 -30.01
C LEU A 374 7.18 8.77 -30.63
N SER A 375 5.95 9.28 -30.43
CA SER A 375 5.57 10.61 -30.86
C SER A 375 6.19 11.76 -30.02
N ALA A 376 6.55 11.48 -28.77
CA ALA A 376 7.11 12.46 -27.82
C ALA A 376 8.11 11.77 -26.85
N PRO A 377 9.29 11.32 -27.31
CA PRO A 377 10.13 10.38 -26.55
C PRO A 377 10.79 10.99 -25.31
N VAL A 378 11.02 12.30 -25.27
CA VAL A 378 11.76 12.95 -24.17
C VAL A 378 10.89 13.15 -22.93
N PHE A 379 9.76 13.84 -23.07
CA PHE A 379 8.84 14.18 -21.98
C PHE A 379 7.49 13.47 -22.07
N GLY A 380 7.30 12.54 -23.00
CA GLY A 380 6.05 11.83 -23.23
C GLY A 380 4.97 12.70 -23.88
N ALA A 381 3.83 12.08 -24.13
CA ALA A 381 2.64 12.76 -24.65
C ALA A 381 1.79 13.43 -23.55
N GLY A 382 2.07 13.11 -22.29
CA GLY A 382 1.35 13.61 -21.11
C GLY A 382 0.37 12.59 -20.51
N PHE A 383 0.09 12.73 -19.21
CA PHE A 383 -0.90 11.89 -18.53
C PHE A 383 -2.28 12.03 -19.19
N ALA A 384 -3.00 10.93 -19.32
CA ALA A 384 -4.31 10.85 -19.97
C ALA A 384 -4.32 11.27 -21.47
N ALA A 385 -3.17 11.32 -22.16
CA ALA A 385 -3.12 11.63 -23.58
C ALA A 385 -3.97 10.64 -24.42
N GLY A 386 -4.02 9.36 -24.02
CA GLY A 386 -4.85 8.34 -24.69
C GLY A 386 -6.36 8.64 -24.67
N MET A 387 -6.86 9.39 -23.68
CA MET A 387 -8.30 9.77 -23.63
C MET A 387 -8.69 10.78 -24.72
N PHE A 388 -7.73 11.51 -25.26
CA PHE A 388 -7.98 12.63 -26.16
C PHE A 388 -7.52 12.35 -27.59
N ASN A 389 -6.98 11.17 -27.82
CA ASN A 389 -6.59 10.75 -29.16
C ASN A 389 -7.77 10.03 -29.82
N GLU A 390 -8.42 10.69 -30.78
CA GLU A 390 -9.58 10.16 -31.52
C GLU A 390 -9.25 8.90 -32.32
N GLN A 391 -7.97 8.63 -32.58
CA GLN A 391 -7.49 7.46 -33.34
C GLN A 391 -7.19 6.24 -32.44
N THR A 392 -7.10 6.40 -31.13
CA THR A 392 -6.85 5.34 -30.19
C THR A 392 -8.07 5.06 -29.33
N SER A 393 -8.28 3.82 -28.94
CA SER A 393 -9.33 3.46 -28.00
C SER A 393 -9.12 4.24 -26.70
N SER A 394 -10.10 4.96 -26.24
CA SER A 394 -10.13 5.93 -25.15
C SER A 394 -9.68 5.37 -23.77
N HIS A 395 -8.46 4.91 -23.65
CA HIS A 395 -7.91 4.42 -22.39
C HIS A 395 -7.30 5.55 -21.58
N PHE A 396 -7.75 5.67 -20.32
CA PHE A 396 -7.21 6.65 -19.38
C PHE A 396 -5.76 6.33 -18.99
N MET A 397 -5.40 5.04 -18.93
CA MET A 397 -4.08 4.56 -18.52
C MET A 397 -3.70 3.28 -19.27
N TYR A 398 -2.40 3.02 -19.40
CA TYR A 398 -1.87 1.89 -20.19
C TYR A 398 -1.73 0.57 -19.40
N HIS A 399 -2.20 0.49 -18.18
CA HIS A 399 -2.15 -0.72 -17.32
C HIS A 399 -0.76 -1.37 -17.18
N ASN A 400 0.28 -0.54 -17.21
CA ASN A 400 1.67 -0.93 -16.93
C ASN A 400 2.45 0.32 -16.57
N VAL A 401 3.09 0.34 -15.41
CA VAL A 401 3.79 1.52 -14.89
C VAL A 401 4.93 1.98 -15.80
N ILE A 402 5.64 1.06 -16.46
CA ILE A 402 6.76 1.43 -17.37
C ILE A 402 6.21 2.03 -18.67
N VAL A 403 5.17 1.40 -19.25
CA VAL A 403 4.52 1.93 -20.45
C VAL A 403 3.87 3.28 -20.15
N GLU A 404 3.23 3.42 -18.98
CA GLU A 404 2.64 4.68 -18.52
C GLU A 404 3.69 5.80 -18.39
N LEU A 405 4.82 5.50 -17.75
CA LEU A 405 5.92 6.45 -17.62
C LEU A 405 6.50 6.84 -18.98
N LEU A 406 6.75 5.85 -19.85
CA LEU A 406 7.25 6.12 -21.21
C LEU A 406 6.26 7.00 -22.00
N ALA A 407 4.98 6.60 -22.02
CA ALA A 407 3.96 7.31 -22.78
C ALA A 407 3.69 8.71 -22.24
N SER A 408 3.60 8.84 -20.91
CA SER A 408 3.18 10.10 -20.27
C SER A 408 4.32 11.06 -19.98
N THR A 409 5.52 10.54 -19.65
CA THR A 409 6.64 11.35 -19.16
C THR A 409 7.96 11.10 -19.93
N GLY A 410 7.95 10.19 -20.89
CA GLY A 410 9.10 9.89 -21.74
C GLY A 410 10.27 9.24 -21.02
N VAL A 411 11.44 9.31 -21.65
CA VAL A 411 12.70 8.78 -21.09
C VAL A 411 13.05 9.47 -19.77
N VAL A 412 12.78 10.76 -19.64
CA VAL A 412 13.10 11.53 -18.42
C VAL A 412 12.34 10.97 -17.22
N GLY A 413 11.07 10.55 -17.40
CA GLY A 413 10.29 9.89 -16.36
C GLY A 413 10.86 8.54 -15.93
N VAL A 414 11.26 7.72 -16.90
CA VAL A 414 11.88 6.42 -16.60
C VAL A 414 13.22 6.60 -15.88
N LEU A 415 14.02 7.61 -16.23
CA LEU A 415 15.26 7.91 -15.53
C LEU A 415 15.00 8.35 -14.09
N ALA A 416 14.04 9.27 -13.85
CA ALA A 416 13.65 9.68 -12.51
C ALA A 416 13.15 8.50 -11.67
N PHE A 417 12.34 7.63 -12.25
CA PHE A 417 11.86 6.41 -11.61
C PHE A 417 13.00 5.43 -11.27
N THR A 418 13.98 5.29 -12.17
CA THR A 418 15.18 4.47 -11.93
C THR A 418 16.01 5.00 -10.77
N VAL A 419 16.17 6.31 -10.65
CA VAL A 419 16.82 6.95 -9.49
C VAL A 419 16.06 6.61 -8.21
N HIS A 420 14.73 6.69 -8.24
CA HIS A 420 13.90 6.34 -7.09
C HIS A 420 14.01 4.85 -6.72
N LEU A 421 13.99 3.94 -7.70
CA LEU A 421 14.22 2.50 -7.46
C LEU A 421 15.60 2.23 -6.85
N LYS A 422 16.65 2.92 -7.32
CA LYS A 422 17.98 2.83 -6.71
C LYS A 422 17.95 3.20 -5.22
N GLN A 423 17.17 4.20 -4.83
CA GLN A 423 17.02 4.59 -3.43
C GLN A 423 16.33 3.50 -2.59
N ILE A 424 15.33 2.79 -3.15
CA ILE A 424 14.72 1.62 -2.50
C ILE A 424 15.79 0.55 -2.24
N ILE A 425 16.64 0.26 -3.24
CA ILE A 425 17.73 -0.71 -3.11
C ILE A 425 18.71 -0.28 -2.02
N VAL A 426 19.10 0.99 -1.98
CA VAL A 426 19.98 1.52 -0.92
C VAL A 426 19.36 1.34 0.45
N VAL A 427 18.10 1.73 0.63
CA VAL A 427 17.40 1.58 1.91
C VAL A 427 17.22 0.10 2.29
N ALA A 428 17.01 -0.79 1.31
CA ALA A 428 16.87 -2.23 1.56
C ALA A 428 18.18 -2.87 2.06
N PHE A 429 19.30 -2.58 1.40
CA PHE A 429 20.53 -3.37 1.54
C PHE A 429 21.66 -2.68 2.33
N HIS A 430 21.70 -1.35 2.37
CA HIS A 430 22.69 -0.68 3.20
C HIS A 430 22.37 -0.86 4.70
N LYS A 431 23.32 -1.37 5.49
CA LYS A 431 23.10 -1.78 6.89
C LYS A 431 21.84 -2.65 7.01
N PHE A 432 21.87 -3.79 6.36
CA PHE A 432 20.76 -4.71 6.13
C PHE A 432 19.94 -5.04 7.39
N SER A 433 18.61 -4.94 7.28
CA SER A 433 17.65 -5.32 8.31
C SER A 433 16.48 -6.10 7.70
N LEU A 434 16.23 -7.30 8.21
CA LEU A 434 15.11 -8.14 7.77
C LEU A 434 13.74 -7.48 8.05
N ASP A 435 13.61 -6.75 9.16
CA ASP A 435 12.37 -6.06 9.50
C ASP A 435 12.08 -4.92 8.53
N ARG A 436 13.11 -4.16 8.15
CA ARG A 436 12.99 -3.10 7.14
C ARG A 436 12.70 -3.66 5.76
N LEU A 437 13.29 -4.80 5.40
CA LEU A 437 13.02 -5.47 4.13
C LEU A 437 11.54 -5.90 4.02
N ILE A 438 10.95 -6.46 5.09
CA ILE A 438 9.51 -6.82 5.09
C ILE A 438 8.62 -5.57 4.97
N ILE A 439 8.99 -4.45 5.59
CA ILE A 439 8.26 -3.19 5.41
C ILE A 439 8.31 -2.73 3.95
N LEU A 440 9.46 -2.85 3.30
CA LEU A 440 9.61 -2.52 1.88
C LEU A 440 8.83 -3.46 0.94
N PHE A 441 8.44 -4.66 1.38
CA PHE A 441 7.58 -5.52 0.56
C PHE A 441 6.21 -4.87 0.27
N VAL A 442 5.68 -4.00 1.14
CA VAL A 442 4.43 -3.27 0.87
C VAL A 442 4.55 -2.41 -0.41
N PRO A 443 5.48 -1.45 -0.51
CA PRO A 443 5.66 -0.68 -1.73
C PRO A 443 6.10 -1.55 -2.93
N LEU A 444 6.86 -2.63 -2.73
CA LEU A 444 7.26 -3.54 -3.79
C LEU A 444 6.09 -4.36 -4.35
N VAL A 445 5.10 -4.72 -3.53
CA VAL A 445 3.82 -5.32 -4.00
C VAL A 445 3.09 -4.33 -4.90
N ILE A 446 3.02 -3.04 -4.52
CA ILE A 446 2.39 -2.01 -5.36
C ILE A 446 3.11 -1.92 -6.72
N LEU A 447 4.43 -1.83 -6.71
CA LEU A 447 5.23 -1.75 -7.94
C LEU A 447 5.08 -3.02 -8.80
N GLY A 448 5.13 -4.20 -8.19
CA GLY A 448 4.96 -5.47 -8.90
C GLY A 448 3.57 -5.58 -9.54
N MET A 449 2.52 -5.24 -8.82
CA MET A 449 1.15 -5.20 -9.38
C MET A 449 1.02 -4.12 -10.46
N SER A 450 1.77 -3.03 -10.36
CA SER A 450 1.76 -1.93 -11.34
C SER A 450 2.42 -2.31 -12.67
N MET A 451 3.09 -3.45 -12.76
CA MET A 451 3.54 -4.03 -14.05
C MET A 451 2.39 -4.60 -14.88
N LEU A 452 1.23 -4.86 -14.27
CA LEU A 452 0.04 -5.42 -14.92
C LEU A 452 -1.20 -4.52 -14.78
N ASP A 453 -1.08 -3.41 -14.03
CA ASP A 453 -2.09 -2.38 -13.86
C ASP A 453 -1.40 -1.07 -13.41
N ASN A 454 -2.13 0.04 -13.15
CA ASN A 454 -1.52 1.33 -12.81
C ASN A 454 -1.65 1.70 -11.33
N PHE A 455 -1.51 0.73 -10.42
CA PHE A 455 -1.70 0.95 -8.98
C PHE A 455 -0.81 2.06 -8.41
N PHE A 456 0.41 2.23 -8.92
CA PHE A 456 1.32 3.29 -8.49
C PHE A 456 0.73 4.70 -8.67
N PHE A 457 -0.14 4.90 -9.65
CA PHE A 457 -0.79 6.19 -9.94
C PHE A 457 -2.16 6.35 -9.28
N TYR A 458 -2.73 5.29 -8.68
CA TYR A 458 -3.98 5.42 -7.93
C TYR A 458 -3.73 6.08 -6.58
N PRO A 459 -4.44 7.17 -6.21
CA PRO A 459 -4.13 7.98 -5.03
C PRO A 459 -4.05 7.20 -3.73
N ASN A 460 -4.93 6.23 -3.52
CA ASN A 460 -4.93 5.37 -2.33
C ASN A 460 -3.68 4.48 -2.23
N PHE A 461 -3.20 3.93 -3.36
CA PHE A 461 -1.98 3.11 -3.38
C PHE A 461 -0.73 3.97 -3.32
N ALA A 462 -0.71 5.12 -4.01
CA ALA A 462 0.38 6.09 -3.94
C ALA A 462 0.58 6.62 -2.50
N MET A 463 -0.53 6.87 -1.77
CA MET A 463 -0.50 7.22 -0.35
C MET A 463 0.16 6.11 0.50
N ILE A 464 -0.26 4.85 0.34
CA ILE A 464 0.31 3.71 1.07
C ILE A 464 1.79 3.52 0.69
N TYR A 465 2.10 3.63 -0.59
CA TYR A 465 3.46 3.59 -1.11
C TYR A 465 4.36 4.62 -0.43
N ALA A 466 3.97 5.90 -0.49
CA ALA A 466 4.71 7.02 0.09
C ALA A 466 4.89 6.86 1.61
N LEU A 467 3.86 6.41 2.31
CA LEU A 467 3.91 6.14 3.74
C LEU A 467 4.92 5.02 4.08
N PHE A 468 4.89 3.89 3.38
CA PHE A 468 5.74 2.74 3.72
C PHE A 468 7.19 2.94 3.31
N ILE A 469 7.50 3.67 2.23
CA ILE A 469 8.89 4.07 1.95
C ILE A 469 9.41 5.04 3.02
N ALA A 470 8.58 5.98 3.51
CA ALA A 470 8.96 6.88 4.60
C ALA A 470 9.22 6.11 5.92
N ILE A 471 8.38 5.13 6.26
CA ILE A 471 8.59 4.26 7.43
C ILE A 471 9.91 3.48 7.30
N ALA A 472 10.19 2.91 6.13
CA ALA A 472 11.44 2.19 5.87
C ALA A 472 12.65 3.12 6.01
N GLU A 473 12.56 4.37 5.59
CA GLU A 473 13.60 5.37 5.76
C GLU A 473 13.79 5.75 7.23
N ILE A 474 12.73 5.96 7.99
CA ILE A 474 12.80 6.24 9.43
C ILE A 474 13.50 5.08 10.15
N MET A 475 13.19 3.83 9.82
CA MET A 475 13.89 2.66 10.35
C MET A 475 15.36 2.62 9.91
N PHE A 476 15.68 3.05 8.69
CA PHE A 476 17.04 3.15 8.20
C PHE A 476 17.87 4.17 9.00
N LYS A 477 17.33 5.36 9.27
CA LYS A 477 17.99 6.40 10.05
C LYS A 477 18.25 5.99 11.50
N SER A 478 17.28 5.30 12.14
CA SER A 478 17.45 4.83 13.53
C SER A 478 18.62 3.85 13.66
N THR A 479 18.76 2.91 12.74
CA THR A 479 19.89 1.96 12.69
C THR A 479 21.23 2.67 12.46
N HIS A 480 21.23 3.81 11.76
CA HIS A 480 22.44 4.58 11.52
C HIS A 480 22.93 5.29 12.79
N ASN A 481 22.03 5.90 13.54
CA ASN A 481 22.35 6.64 14.75
C ASN A 481 22.89 5.73 15.88
N GLU A 482 22.32 4.53 16.04
CA GLU A 482 22.81 3.54 17.02
C GLU A 482 24.25 3.09 16.73
N SER A 483 24.61 2.96 15.45
CA SER A 483 25.97 2.54 15.08
C SER A 483 27.03 3.63 15.27
N VAL A 484 26.66 4.92 15.16
CA VAL A 484 27.56 6.05 15.39
C VAL A 484 27.76 6.25 16.90
N GLY A 485 26.69 6.21 17.69
CA GLY A 485 26.78 6.34 19.16
C GLY A 485 27.56 5.22 19.82
N SER A 486 27.52 3.99 19.29
CA SER A 486 28.35 2.89 19.79
C SER A 486 29.85 3.06 19.45
N ALA A 487 30.16 3.61 18.28
CA ALA A 487 31.56 3.88 17.89
C ALA A 487 32.18 4.99 18.72
N GLU A 488 31.47 6.05 19.06
CA GLU A 488 31.93 7.14 19.91
C GLU A 488 32.14 6.68 21.37
N SER A 489 31.31 5.78 21.89
CA SER A 489 31.47 5.23 23.24
C SER A 489 32.69 4.33 23.40
N VAL A 490 33.08 3.59 22.34
CA VAL A 490 34.29 2.76 22.34
C VAL A 490 35.54 3.62 22.20
N GLY A 491 35.52 4.66 21.36
CA GLY A 491 36.64 5.60 21.20
C GLY A 491 36.92 6.42 22.46
N SER A 492 35.91 6.76 23.26
CA SER A 492 36.11 7.46 24.54
C SER A 492 36.62 6.56 25.66
N ALA A 493 36.38 5.25 25.62
CA ALA A 493 36.90 4.29 26.59
C ALA A 493 38.38 3.97 26.35
N GLU A 494 38.86 3.96 25.10
CA GLU A 494 40.30 3.77 24.80
C GLU A 494 41.17 4.99 25.12
N SER A 495 40.63 6.21 25.04
CA SER A 495 41.42 7.43 25.38
C SER A 495 41.65 7.63 26.86
N VAL A 496 40.87 7.00 27.75
CA VAL A 496 41.06 7.09 29.23
C VAL A 496 42.06 6.06 29.76
N SER A 497 42.37 5.00 29.01
CA SER A 497 43.30 3.95 29.49
C SER A 497 44.79 4.23 29.22
N THR A 498 45.15 5.24 28.42
CA THR A 498 46.53 5.54 28.04
C THR A 498 47.22 6.60 28.90
N ASP A 499 46.50 7.37 29.75
CA ASP A 499 47.08 8.41 30.60
C ASP A 499 47.49 7.96 32.02
N GLY A 500 47.34 6.64 32.32
CA GLY A 500 47.61 6.07 33.67
C GLY A 500 48.98 5.44 33.88
N GLN A 501 49.89 5.39 32.90
CA GLN A 501 51.16 4.62 33.01
C GLN A 501 52.46 5.46 32.81
N THR A 502 52.50 6.70 33.25
CA THR A 502 53.80 7.41 33.34
C THR A 502 53.85 8.27 34.60
N ARG A 503 53.96 7.61 35.77
CA ARG A 503 54.57 8.18 37.01
C ARG A 503 54.74 7.07 38.05
N ALA A 504 55.87 6.37 38.02
CA ALA A 504 56.54 5.81 39.19
C ALA A 504 58.02 5.59 38.85
#